data_2f3a1e8317e809d776d021a94879da8f
#
_entry.id   2f3a1e8317e809d776d021a94879da8f
#
_cell.length_a   1.000
_cell.length_b   1.000
_cell.length_c   1.000
_cell.angle_alpha   90.00
_cell.angle_beta   90.00
_cell.angle_gamma   90.00
#
_symmetry.space_group_name_H-M   'P 1'
#
loop_
_entity.id
_entity.type
_entity.pdbx_description
1 polymer ?
#
loop_
_entity_poly.entity_id
_entity_poly.type
_entity_poly.pdbx_seq_one_letter_code
_entity_poly.pdbx_strand_id
1 'polypeptide(L)'
;FIYSMTLFFYGDKYLPNENLSDGVWCVSEMASELGFENGDKFIAADGEPIERFSDVLEKIILSETITVERKGLSVDIEMPLDVIEKFLDNKNQLLFYPRIPAMVSAVTENSNAEKAGLQQKDLLVQINDVNIKYFDQLSYELNKLKDQEITLVVNRDGKDFLIKANVDSNGKLGFMPANFSIEQLE
;
A
#
# COMPACT_ATOMS: atom_id res chain seq x y z
N PHE A 1 3.83 -21.47 -30.71
CA PHE A 1 2.45 -21.84 -31.10
C PHE A 1 1.66 -22.40 -29.90
N ILE A 2 2.20 -23.36 -29.15
CA ILE A 2 1.54 -23.93 -27.96
C ILE A 2 1.40 -22.88 -26.84
N TYR A 3 2.42 -22.05 -26.62
CA TYR A 3 2.40 -20.98 -25.62
C TYR A 3 1.32 -19.91 -25.91
N SER A 4 1.19 -19.53 -27.19
CA SER A 4 0.14 -18.61 -27.63
C SER A 4 -1.27 -19.20 -27.46
N MET A 5 -1.41 -20.52 -27.60
CA MET A 5 -2.68 -21.21 -27.44
C MET A 5 -3.10 -21.37 -25.98
N THR A 6 -2.13 -21.55 -25.05
CA THR A 6 -2.42 -21.56 -23.61
C THR A 6 -2.83 -20.20 -23.08
N LEU A 7 -2.23 -19.09 -23.53
CA LEU A 7 -2.65 -17.75 -23.20
C LEU A 7 -4.07 -17.43 -23.67
N PHE A 8 -4.47 -17.97 -24.83
CA PHE A 8 -5.82 -17.80 -25.37
C PHE A 8 -6.90 -18.48 -24.52
N PHE A 9 -6.57 -19.60 -23.84
CA PHE A 9 -7.52 -20.35 -23.03
C PHE A 9 -7.50 -19.99 -21.55
N TYR A 10 -6.37 -19.51 -21.01
CA TYR A 10 -6.23 -19.25 -19.57
C TYR A 10 -6.10 -17.75 -19.23
N GLY A 11 -5.87 -16.88 -20.24
CA GLY A 11 -5.63 -15.45 -20.01
C GLY A 11 -4.39 -15.18 -19.16
N ASP A 12 -3.97 -13.93 -19.10
CA ASP A 12 -3.01 -13.49 -18.10
C ASP A 12 -3.76 -13.11 -16.82
N LYS A 13 -3.40 -13.72 -15.69
CA LYS A 13 -3.89 -13.24 -14.40
C LYS A 13 -3.29 -11.88 -14.13
N TYR A 14 -4.13 -10.88 -13.99
CA TYR A 14 -3.72 -9.52 -13.64
C TYR A 14 -4.63 -9.00 -12.53
N LEU A 15 -4.13 -8.03 -11.78
CA LEU A 15 -4.93 -7.31 -10.80
C LEU A 15 -5.72 -6.22 -11.53
N PRO A 16 -7.07 -6.35 -11.65
CA PRO A 16 -7.89 -5.28 -12.17
C PRO A 16 -7.75 -4.04 -11.28
N ASN A 17 -7.57 -2.88 -11.89
CA ASN A 17 -7.40 -1.65 -11.15
C ASN A 17 -8.66 -1.27 -10.33
N GLU A 18 -9.84 -1.65 -10.81
CA GLU A 18 -11.12 -1.48 -10.11
C GLU A 18 -11.22 -2.28 -8.79
N ASN A 19 -10.47 -3.39 -8.65
CA ASN A 19 -10.43 -4.19 -7.44
C ASN A 19 -9.60 -3.53 -6.31
N LEU A 20 -8.85 -2.47 -6.60
CA LEU A 20 -8.17 -1.65 -5.60
C LEU A 20 -9.13 -0.67 -4.91
N SER A 21 -10.17 -1.22 -4.28
CA SER A 21 -11.26 -0.44 -3.66
C SER A 21 -10.77 0.59 -2.63
N ASP A 22 -9.64 0.33 -1.98
CA ASP A 22 -9.03 1.19 -0.97
C ASP A 22 -7.89 2.08 -1.53
N GLY A 23 -7.64 1.98 -2.85
CA GLY A 23 -6.61 2.73 -3.56
C GLY A 23 -5.19 2.24 -3.26
N VAL A 24 -4.21 3.09 -3.53
CA VAL A 24 -2.79 2.76 -3.41
C VAL A 24 -2.11 3.41 -2.22
N TRP A 25 -1.02 2.81 -1.80
CA TRP A 25 0.00 3.39 -0.94
C TRP A 25 1.15 3.92 -1.80
N CYS A 26 1.45 5.21 -1.68
CA CYS A 26 2.64 5.84 -2.28
C CYS A 26 3.86 5.45 -1.43
N VAL A 27 4.64 4.46 -1.90
CA VAL A 27 5.77 3.91 -1.12
C VAL A 27 7.08 4.66 -1.36
N SER A 28 7.16 5.46 -2.42
CA SER A 28 8.33 6.29 -2.74
C SER A 28 8.02 7.78 -2.61
N GLU A 29 9.04 8.55 -2.29
CA GLU A 29 8.98 10.01 -2.26
C GLU A 29 8.59 10.59 -3.63
N MET A 30 9.10 9.98 -4.70
CA MET A 30 8.77 10.32 -6.08
C MET A 30 7.26 10.28 -6.37
N ALA A 31 6.53 9.30 -5.83
CA ALA A 31 5.07 9.25 -6.03
C ALA A 31 4.38 10.50 -5.46
N SER A 32 4.83 10.95 -4.29
CA SER A 32 4.31 12.17 -3.65
C SER A 32 4.74 13.44 -4.40
N GLU A 33 5.97 13.48 -4.93
CA GLU A 33 6.47 14.59 -5.75
C GLU A 33 5.72 14.74 -7.07
N LEU A 34 5.24 13.63 -7.64
CA LEU A 34 4.37 13.64 -8.81
C LEU A 34 2.94 14.06 -8.48
N GLY A 35 2.59 14.25 -7.20
CA GLY A 35 1.29 14.72 -6.77
C GLY A 35 0.29 13.63 -6.37
N PHE A 36 0.73 12.37 -6.30
CA PHE A 36 -0.11 11.27 -5.82
C PHE A 36 -0.19 11.23 -4.30
N GLU A 37 -1.33 10.79 -3.77
CA GLU A 37 -1.57 10.62 -2.34
C GLU A 37 -1.98 9.19 -2.00
N ASN A 38 -1.73 8.79 -0.73
CA ASN A 38 -2.22 7.52 -0.23
C ASN A 38 -3.75 7.43 -0.29
N GLY A 39 -4.25 6.39 -0.93
CA GLY A 39 -5.68 6.17 -1.14
C GLY A 39 -6.20 6.64 -2.50
N ASP A 40 -5.35 7.18 -3.36
CA ASP A 40 -5.70 7.45 -4.74
C ASP A 40 -6.04 6.15 -5.47
N LYS A 41 -7.10 6.18 -6.27
CA LYS A 41 -7.45 5.10 -7.19
C LYS A 41 -7.24 5.60 -8.60
N PHE A 42 -6.45 4.89 -9.36
CA PHE A 42 -6.21 5.23 -10.76
C PHE A 42 -7.47 5.01 -11.60
N ILE A 43 -7.88 5.99 -12.37
CA ILE A 43 -9.08 5.94 -13.20
C ILE A 43 -8.70 5.91 -14.68
N ALA A 44 -7.94 6.92 -15.14
CA ALA A 44 -7.63 7.10 -16.56
C ALA A 44 -6.25 7.74 -16.75
N ALA A 45 -5.73 7.62 -17.96
CA ALA A 45 -4.56 8.31 -18.46
C ALA A 45 -4.93 8.97 -19.77
N ASP A 46 -4.79 10.29 -19.89
CA ASP A 46 -5.24 11.11 -21.06
C ASP A 46 -6.69 10.81 -21.46
N GLY A 47 -7.55 10.54 -20.47
CA GLY A 47 -8.96 10.19 -20.66
C GLY A 47 -9.24 8.73 -21.01
N GLU A 48 -8.22 7.89 -21.25
CA GLU A 48 -8.36 6.47 -21.51
C GLU A 48 -8.29 5.67 -20.19
N PRO A 49 -9.25 4.76 -19.92
CA PRO A 49 -9.29 3.99 -18.69
C PRO A 49 -8.02 3.17 -18.46
N ILE A 50 -7.57 3.09 -17.19
CA ILE A 50 -6.49 2.20 -16.76
C ILE A 50 -7.12 0.93 -16.20
N GLU A 51 -7.13 -0.15 -16.98
CA GLU A 51 -7.78 -1.41 -16.59
C GLU A 51 -6.93 -2.24 -15.62
N ARG A 52 -5.60 -2.24 -15.79
CA ARG A 52 -4.67 -3.09 -15.03
C ARG A 52 -3.76 -2.24 -14.16
N PHE A 53 -3.61 -2.66 -12.91
CA PHE A 53 -2.68 -2.01 -12.01
C PHE A 53 -1.21 -2.10 -12.49
N SER A 54 -0.85 -3.19 -13.17
CA SER A 54 0.47 -3.35 -13.80
C SER A 54 0.82 -2.27 -14.81
N ASP A 55 -0.19 -1.69 -15.47
CA ASP A 55 0.00 -0.74 -16.56
C ASP A 55 0.14 0.71 -16.05
N VAL A 56 -0.17 0.96 -14.77
CA VAL A 56 -0.14 2.29 -14.15
C VAL A 56 1.19 2.99 -14.36
N LEU A 57 2.30 2.28 -14.16
CA LEU A 57 3.64 2.87 -14.28
C LEU A 57 3.94 3.30 -15.71
N GLU A 58 3.60 2.46 -16.69
CA GLU A 58 3.76 2.78 -18.11
C GLU A 58 2.90 4.00 -18.48
N LYS A 59 1.65 4.04 -18.00
CA LYS A 59 0.73 5.16 -18.25
C LYS A 59 1.25 6.46 -17.67
N ILE A 60 1.80 6.47 -16.45
CA ILE A 60 2.41 7.66 -15.84
C ILE A 60 3.57 8.19 -16.69
N ILE A 61 4.37 7.30 -17.30
CA ILE A 61 5.52 7.69 -18.12
C ILE A 61 5.09 8.23 -19.49
N LEU A 62 4.01 7.71 -20.07
CA LEU A 62 3.61 7.98 -21.45
C LEU A 62 2.49 9.00 -21.62
N SER A 63 1.82 9.41 -20.54
CA SER A 63 0.67 10.30 -20.60
C SER A 63 0.99 11.70 -20.05
N GLU A 64 0.23 12.69 -20.49
CA GLU A 64 0.32 14.06 -19.99
C GLU A 64 -0.49 14.24 -18.69
N THR A 65 -1.58 13.48 -18.55
CA THR A 65 -2.49 13.60 -17.41
C THR A 65 -2.90 12.22 -16.89
N ILE A 66 -2.83 12.04 -15.58
CA ILE A 66 -3.38 10.88 -14.88
C ILE A 66 -4.58 11.32 -14.04
N THR A 67 -5.73 10.72 -14.30
CA THR A 67 -6.94 10.95 -13.50
C THR A 67 -7.02 9.93 -12.39
N VAL A 68 -7.20 10.39 -11.15
CA VAL A 68 -7.39 9.54 -9.96
C VAL A 68 -8.71 9.89 -9.26
N GLU A 69 -9.30 8.90 -8.56
CA GLU A 69 -10.32 9.17 -7.55
C GLU A 69 -9.63 9.39 -6.19
N ARG A 70 -9.73 10.58 -5.64
CA ARG A 70 -9.21 10.98 -4.33
C ARG A 70 -10.36 11.39 -3.43
N LYS A 71 -10.60 10.63 -2.36
CA LYS A 71 -11.70 10.90 -1.38
C LYS A 71 -13.07 11.05 -2.06
N GLY A 72 -13.32 10.25 -3.11
CA GLY A 72 -14.57 10.27 -3.87
C GLY A 72 -14.69 11.40 -4.91
N LEU A 73 -13.64 12.16 -5.13
CA LEU A 73 -13.57 13.21 -6.15
C LEU A 73 -12.59 12.83 -7.24
N SER A 74 -12.94 13.13 -8.49
CA SER A 74 -12.02 13.02 -9.62
C SER A 74 -10.99 14.14 -9.57
N VAL A 75 -9.71 13.79 -9.65
CA VAL A 75 -8.58 14.72 -9.64
C VAL A 75 -7.67 14.39 -10.81
N ASP A 76 -7.36 15.38 -11.62
CA ASP A 76 -6.39 15.25 -12.70
C ASP A 76 -5.01 15.70 -12.19
N ILE A 77 -4.02 14.87 -12.42
CA ILE A 77 -2.62 15.09 -12.04
C ILE A 77 -1.82 15.23 -13.33
N GLU A 78 -1.28 16.42 -13.57
CA GLU A 78 -0.41 16.68 -14.72
C GLU A 78 0.96 16.06 -14.52
N MET A 79 1.41 15.27 -15.47
CA MET A 79 2.73 14.65 -15.43
C MET A 79 3.79 15.66 -15.89
N PRO A 80 4.89 15.83 -15.15
CA PRO A 80 5.95 16.74 -15.52
C PRO A 80 6.70 16.22 -16.75
N LEU A 81 7.21 17.14 -17.59
CA LEU A 81 7.94 16.79 -18.81
C LEU A 81 9.21 15.97 -18.55
N ASP A 82 9.78 16.08 -17.35
CA ASP A 82 10.97 15.36 -16.90
C ASP A 82 10.65 14.04 -16.18
N VAL A 83 9.41 13.54 -16.27
CA VAL A 83 8.97 12.31 -15.58
C VAL A 83 9.87 11.11 -15.93
N ILE A 84 10.25 10.97 -17.19
CA ILE A 84 11.15 9.88 -17.65
C ILE A 84 12.53 9.99 -16.99
N GLU A 85 13.10 11.19 -16.91
CA GLU A 85 14.39 11.44 -16.28
C GLU A 85 14.33 11.08 -14.79
N LYS A 86 13.29 11.50 -14.08
CA LYS A 86 13.05 11.12 -12.67
C LYS A 86 12.97 9.62 -12.47
N PHE A 87 12.34 8.87 -13.39
CA PHE A 87 12.30 7.41 -13.34
C PHE A 87 13.68 6.78 -13.59
N LEU A 88 14.47 7.32 -14.49
CA LEU A 88 15.82 6.82 -14.78
C LEU A 88 16.77 7.02 -13.59
N ASP A 89 16.64 8.12 -12.86
CA ASP A 89 17.44 8.43 -11.68
C ASP A 89 17.04 7.55 -10.48
N ASN A 90 15.77 7.18 -10.39
CA ASN A 90 15.21 6.36 -9.32
C ASN A 90 15.02 4.88 -9.72
N LYS A 91 15.96 4.32 -10.50
CA LYS A 91 15.90 2.92 -10.98
C LYS A 91 15.57 1.93 -9.88
N ASN A 92 14.56 1.08 -10.15
CA ASN A 92 14.07 0.01 -9.28
C ASN A 92 13.29 0.46 -8.03
N GLN A 93 12.81 1.69 -7.93
CA GLN A 93 11.89 2.06 -6.86
C GLN A 93 10.45 1.69 -7.24
N LEU A 94 9.81 0.93 -6.37
CA LEU A 94 8.38 0.73 -6.43
C LEU A 94 7.70 2.06 -6.04
N LEU A 95 6.82 2.59 -6.88
CA LEU A 95 6.11 3.84 -6.60
C LEU A 95 4.86 3.60 -5.76
N PHE A 96 4.11 2.56 -6.12
CA PHE A 96 2.80 2.29 -5.54
C PHE A 96 2.70 0.84 -5.11
N TYR A 97 2.01 0.64 -4.02
CA TYR A 97 1.59 -0.66 -3.54
C TYR A 97 0.07 -0.64 -3.29
N PRO A 98 -0.67 -1.72 -3.55
CA PRO A 98 -2.06 -1.80 -3.12
C PRO A 98 -2.18 -1.51 -1.63
N ARG A 99 -3.15 -0.73 -1.22
CA ARG A 99 -3.38 -0.44 0.19
C ARG A 99 -3.88 -1.68 0.90
N ILE A 100 -3.20 -2.07 1.97
CA ILE A 100 -3.53 -3.27 2.74
C ILE A 100 -3.95 -2.91 4.16
N PRO A 101 -4.86 -3.67 4.78
CA PRO A 101 -5.19 -3.52 6.20
C PRO A 101 -3.95 -3.67 7.09
N ALA A 102 -3.95 -3.00 8.24
CA ALA A 102 -2.89 -3.10 9.24
C ALA A 102 -3.00 -4.42 10.02
N MET A 103 -2.91 -5.57 9.33
CA MET A 103 -3.06 -6.90 9.89
C MET A 103 -1.73 -7.64 9.99
N VAL A 104 -1.53 -8.36 11.08
CA VAL A 104 -0.32 -9.16 11.35
C VAL A 104 -0.41 -10.50 10.62
N SER A 105 0.53 -10.78 9.71
CA SER A 105 0.66 -12.09 9.07
C SER A 105 1.59 -13.02 9.84
N ALA A 106 2.67 -12.48 10.39
CA ALA A 106 3.62 -13.21 11.22
C ALA A 106 4.31 -12.27 12.20
N VAL A 107 4.64 -12.75 13.38
CA VAL A 107 5.42 -12.01 14.39
C VAL A 107 6.87 -12.52 14.34
N THR A 108 7.82 -11.60 14.33
CA THR A 108 9.24 -11.93 14.33
C THR A 108 9.68 -12.36 15.74
N GLU A 109 10.43 -13.43 15.84
CA GLU A 109 10.97 -13.91 17.10
C GLU A 109 11.87 -12.86 17.79
N ASN A 110 11.79 -12.76 19.10
CA ASN A 110 12.52 -11.83 19.95
C ASN A 110 12.25 -10.33 19.66
N SER A 111 11.24 -10.01 18.84
CA SER A 111 10.84 -8.65 18.50
C SER A 111 10.06 -7.95 19.61
N ASN A 112 9.88 -6.63 19.46
CA ASN A 112 8.99 -5.86 20.32
C ASN A 112 7.52 -6.26 20.14
N ALA A 113 7.12 -6.69 18.94
CA ALA A 113 5.78 -7.22 18.67
C ALA A 113 5.51 -8.49 19.49
N GLU A 114 6.47 -9.44 19.50
CA GLU A 114 6.33 -10.67 20.30
C GLU A 114 6.27 -10.37 21.80
N LYS A 115 7.19 -9.52 22.31
CA LYS A 115 7.21 -9.11 23.71
C LYS A 115 5.93 -8.40 24.15
N ALA A 116 5.28 -7.69 23.23
CA ALA A 116 4.01 -7.03 23.46
C ALA A 116 2.80 -7.99 23.41
N GLY A 117 2.99 -9.22 22.92
CA GLY A 117 1.93 -10.22 22.79
C GLY A 117 1.06 -10.06 21.54
N LEU A 118 1.58 -9.41 20.49
CA LEU A 118 0.95 -9.43 19.18
C LEU A 118 0.93 -10.86 18.62
N GLN A 119 -0.15 -11.18 17.91
CA GLN A 119 -0.37 -12.51 17.33
C GLN A 119 -0.73 -12.43 15.85
N GLN A 120 -0.53 -13.52 15.15
CA GLN A 120 -1.00 -13.67 13.77
C GLN A 120 -2.52 -13.41 13.70
N LYS A 121 -2.96 -12.69 12.68
CA LYS A 121 -4.33 -12.23 12.42
C LYS A 121 -4.82 -11.08 13.30
N ASP A 122 -3.99 -10.53 14.19
CA ASP A 122 -4.35 -9.29 14.86
C ASP A 122 -4.52 -8.17 13.82
N LEU A 123 -5.65 -7.46 13.87
CA LEU A 123 -5.88 -6.26 13.10
C LEU A 123 -5.60 -5.05 14.00
N LEU A 124 -4.58 -4.26 13.67
CA LEU A 124 -4.26 -3.04 14.41
C LEU A 124 -5.24 -1.95 14.02
N VAL A 125 -6.05 -1.48 14.96
CA VAL A 125 -7.12 -0.52 14.70
C VAL A 125 -6.83 0.87 15.28
N GLN A 126 -5.89 0.97 16.23
CA GLN A 126 -5.49 2.25 16.80
C GLN A 126 -4.05 2.19 17.32
N ILE A 127 -3.32 3.31 17.19
CA ILE A 127 -2.03 3.57 17.80
C ILE A 127 -2.13 4.86 18.62
N ASN A 128 -1.89 4.79 19.95
CA ASN A 128 -2.20 5.87 20.87
C ASN A 128 -3.65 6.38 20.64
N ASP A 129 -3.82 7.66 20.29
CA ASP A 129 -5.13 8.26 20.03
C ASP A 129 -5.51 8.31 18.54
N VAL A 130 -4.69 7.69 17.64
CA VAL A 130 -4.89 7.72 16.18
C VAL A 130 -5.51 6.43 15.69
N ASN A 131 -6.68 6.52 15.06
CA ASN A 131 -7.31 5.37 14.41
C ASN A 131 -6.54 4.95 13.16
N ILE A 132 -6.34 3.64 13.02
CA ILE A 132 -5.63 3.01 11.91
C ILE A 132 -6.58 2.06 11.17
N LYS A 133 -6.59 2.16 9.85
CA LYS A 133 -7.27 1.22 8.97
C LYS A 133 -6.26 0.46 8.09
N TYR A 134 -5.23 1.17 7.63
CA TYR A 134 -4.27 0.65 6.66
C TYR A 134 -2.84 0.64 7.20
N PHE A 135 -2.03 -0.24 6.63
CA PHE A 135 -0.63 -0.42 7.04
C PHE A 135 0.24 0.82 6.77
N ASP A 136 -0.05 1.58 5.70
CA ASP A 136 0.63 2.85 5.43
C ASP A 136 0.44 3.87 6.57
N GLN A 137 -0.78 3.97 7.11
CA GLN A 137 -1.07 4.85 8.26
C GLN A 137 -0.30 4.41 9.50
N LEU A 138 -0.30 3.10 9.78
CA LEU A 138 0.46 2.54 10.90
C LEU A 138 1.96 2.82 10.74
N SER A 139 2.51 2.57 9.56
CA SER A 139 3.93 2.79 9.26
C SER A 139 4.32 4.26 9.46
N TYR A 140 3.46 5.18 9.01
CA TYR A 140 3.68 6.61 9.19
C TYR A 140 3.69 7.01 10.68
N GLU A 141 2.73 6.54 11.48
CA GLU A 141 2.69 6.83 12.91
C GLU A 141 3.87 6.19 13.68
N LEU A 142 4.22 4.94 13.36
CA LEU A 142 5.38 4.28 13.97
C LEU A 142 6.69 5.04 13.71
N ASN A 143 6.86 5.60 12.49
CA ASN A 143 8.06 6.38 12.16
C ASN A 143 8.21 7.67 12.99
N LYS A 144 7.12 8.27 13.48
CA LYS A 144 7.13 9.43 14.37
C LYS A 144 7.46 9.06 15.81
N LEU A 145 7.23 7.81 16.20
CA LEU A 145 7.27 7.32 17.58
C LEU A 145 8.47 6.40 17.84
N LYS A 146 9.56 6.58 17.09
CA LYS A 146 10.80 5.82 17.25
C LYS A 146 11.30 5.91 18.70
N ASP A 147 11.80 4.78 19.22
CA ASP A 147 12.33 4.61 20.58
C ASP A 147 11.34 4.98 21.70
N GLN A 148 10.02 4.95 21.41
CA GLN A 148 8.98 5.27 22.39
C GLN A 148 8.10 4.07 22.72
N GLU A 149 7.54 4.05 23.93
CA GLU A 149 6.45 3.16 24.29
C GLU A 149 5.14 3.73 23.72
N ILE A 150 4.36 2.85 23.11
CA ILE A 150 3.05 3.16 22.51
C ILE A 150 1.97 2.23 23.07
N THR A 151 0.74 2.67 22.94
CA THR A 151 -0.43 1.85 23.18
C THR A 151 -1.08 1.48 21.85
N LEU A 152 -1.34 0.20 21.63
CA LEU A 152 -2.04 -0.33 20.46
C LEU A 152 -3.40 -0.85 20.87
N VAL A 153 -4.43 -0.59 20.09
CA VAL A 153 -5.66 -1.36 20.12
C VAL A 153 -5.63 -2.34 18.96
N VAL A 154 -5.74 -3.63 19.26
CA VAL A 154 -5.79 -4.69 18.26
C VAL A 154 -7.14 -5.40 18.34
N ASN A 155 -7.76 -5.64 17.19
CA ASN A 155 -8.93 -6.48 17.09
C ASN A 155 -8.47 -7.92 16.80
N ARG A 156 -8.77 -8.83 17.72
CA ARG A 156 -8.47 -10.26 17.64
C ARG A 156 -9.78 -11.03 17.78
N ASP A 157 -10.16 -11.76 16.74
CA ASP A 157 -11.40 -12.55 16.71
C ASP A 157 -12.65 -11.73 17.08
N GLY A 158 -12.71 -10.48 16.62
CA GLY A 158 -13.85 -9.56 16.86
C GLY A 158 -13.84 -8.90 18.24
N LYS A 159 -12.77 -9.04 19.03
CA LYS A 159 -12.62 -8.37 20.34
C LYS A 159 -11.40 -7.46 20.33
N ASP A 160 -11.57 -6.30 20.95
CA ASP A 160 -10.50 -5.33 21.07
C ASP A 160 -9.66 -5.57 22.32
N PHE A 161 -8.34 -5.58 22.14
CA PHE A 161 -7.35 -5.71 23.21
C PHE A 161 -6.41 -4.51 23.18
N LEU A 162 -6.08 -4.01 24.37
CA LEU A 162 -5.13 -2.93 24.57
C LEU A 162 -3.77 -3.55 24.87
N ILE A 163 -2.76 -3.23 24.06
CA ILE A 163 -1.41 -3.78 24.11
C ILE A 163 -0.42 -2.62 24.20
N LYS A 164 0.55 -2.71 25.11
CA LYS A 164 1.69 -1.80 25.17
C LYS A 164 2.87 -2.40 24.42
N ALA A 165 3.50 -1.63 23.55
CA ALA A 165 4.64 -2.04 22.75
C ALA A 165 5.71 -0.94 22.70
N ASN A 166 6.97 -1.32 22.48
CA ASN A 166 8.04 -0.38 22.21
C ASN A 166 8.33 -0.36 20.71
N VAL A 167 8.40 0.84 20.14
CA VAL A 167 8.85 1.04 18.76
C VAL A 167 10.37 1.03 18.76
N ASP A 168 11.00 0.37 17.80
CA ASP A 168 12.46 0.37 17.69
C ASP A 168 12.98 1.68 17.04
N SER A 169 14.30 1.84 17.00
CA SER A 169 14.98 3.00 16.39
C SER A 169 14.71 3.16 14.89
N ASN A 170 14.23 2.11 14.22
CA ASN A 170 13.85 2.12 12.81
C ASN A 170 12.36 2.39 12.59
N GLY A 171 11.58 2.61 13.65
CA GLY A 171 10.14 2.80 13.55
C GLY A 171 9.38 1.49 13.30
N LYS A 172 9.86 0.36 13.84
CA LYS A 172 9.25 -0.95 13.62
C LYS A 172 8.90 -1.63 14.95
N LEU A 173 7.93 -2.53 14.90
CA LEU A 173 7.55 -3.41 16.01
C LEU A 173 8.12 -4.81 15.86
N GLY A 174 8.42 -5.24 14.62
CA GLY A 174 8.93 -6.56 14.30
C GLY A 174 7.84 -7.58 14.05
N PHE A 175 6.92 -7.26 13.14
CA PHE A 175 5.98 -8.19 12.54
C PHE A 175 5.93 -7.99 11.02
N MET A 176 5.40 -8.97 10.32
CA MET A 176 5.12 -8.87 8.88
C MET A 176 3.65 -8.50 8.68
N PRO A 177 3.33 -7.50 7.83
CA PRO A 177 1.95 -7.21 7.47
C PRO A 177 1.37 -8.35 6.63
N ALA A 178 0.05 -8.44 6.57
CA ALA A 178 -0.61 -9.36 5.67
C ALA A 178 -0.29 -8.95 4.22
N ASN A 179 0.25 -9.90 3.45
CA ASN A 179 0.35 -9.78 2.01
C ASN A 179 -0.90 -10.42 1.42
N PHE A 180 -1.68 -9.65 0.69
CA PHE A 180 -2.70 -10.24 -0.17
C PHE A 180 -2.01 -10.69 -1.45
N SER A 181 -2.15 -11.97 -1.78
CA SER A 181 -1.83 -12.43 -3.12
C SER A 181 -2.82 -11.81 -4.11
N ILE A 182 -2.41 -11.63 -5.36
CA ILE A 182 -3.30 -11.16 -6.45
C ILE A 182 -4.60 -11.99 -6.49
N GLU A 183 -4.52 -13.28 -6.14
CA GLU A 183 -5.66 -14.21 -6.04
C GLU A 183 -6.66 -13.89 -4.91
N GLN A 184 -6.31 -13.05 -3.94
CA GLN A 184 -7.18 -12.65 -2.83
C GLN A 184 -7.86 -11.29 -3.08
N LEU A 185 -7.49 -10.61 -4.16
CA LEU A 185 -8.06 -9.35 -4.60
C LEU A 185 -9.03 -9.55 -5.80
N GLU A 186 -9.17 -10.78 -6.30
CA GLU A 186 -10.22 -11.23 -7.22
C GLU A 186 -11.51 -11.56 -6.43
#